data_61a14ac4f37105605c782eea9067f102
#
_entry.id   61a14ac4f37105605c782eea9067f102
#
_cell.length_a   1.000
_cell.length_b   1.000
_cell.length_c   1.000
_cell.angle_alpha   90.00
_cell.angle_beta   90.00
_cell.angle_gamma   90.00
#
_symmetry.space_group_name_H-M   'P 1'
#
loop_
_entity.id
_entity.type
_entity.pdbx_description
1 polymer ?
#
loop_
_entity_poly.entity_id
_entity_poly.type
_entity_poly.pdbx_seq_one_letter_code
_entity_poly.pdbx_strand_id
1 'polypeptide(L)'
;NPEHCEFMRVAARAFNKRLSVKNAYMTFDAQLEEGRFDVSIVLNVLHHVGFDFGDKGIDIEEAKRYIIKNLNWFADKTTYMVFQIGFSWMTDYNHPLFPNGTKGEMIDMVRAGIAGHWDEVGIGIARANEGITVYEDLSPTNIAREDHLGEFRNRPLFILRSRQH
;
A
#
# COMPACT_ATOMS: atom_id res chain seq x y z
N ASN A 1 -6.86 -16.87 3.48
CA ASN A 1 -7.33 -18.08 2.79
C ASN A 1 -6.32 -19.21 3.02
N PRO A 2 -6.73 -20.36 3.64
CA PRO A 2 -5.85 -21.48 3.94
C PRO A 2 -5.15 -22.08 2.71
N GLU A 3 -5.85 -22.18 1.58
CA GLU A 3 -5.31 -22.75 0.34
C GLU A 3 -4.17 -21.89 -0.23
N HIS A 4 -4.30 -20.56 -0.19
CA HIS A 4 -3.23 -19.66 -0.61
C HIS A 4 -2.01 -19.80 0.32
N CYS A 5 -2.22 -19.95 1.61
CA CYS A 5 -1.13 -20.14 2.56
C CYS A 5 -0.39 -21.47 2.31
N GLU A 6 -1.12 -22.56 2.00
CA GLU A 6 -0.50 -23.83 1.67
C GLU A 6 0.26 -23.76 0.34
N PHE A 7 -0.33 -23.15 -0.69
CA PHE A 7 0.37 -22.89 -1.95
C PHE A 7 1.71 -22.16 -1.72
N MET A 8 1.69 -21.10 -0.92
CA MET A 8 2.91 -20.33 -0.59
C MET A 8 3.95 -21.17 0.12
N ARG A 9 3.55 -22.07 1.05
CA ARG A 9 4.48 -22.98 1.74
C ARG A 9 5.07 -24.00 0.78
N VAL A 10 4.26 -24.56 -0.12
CA VAL A 10 4.72 -25.51 -1.15
C VAL A 10 5.70 -24.82 -2.10
N ALA A 11 5.37 -23.62 -2.58
CA ALA A 11 6.24 -22.84 -3.47
C ALA A 11 7.57 -22.52 -2.77
N ALA A 12 7.55 -22.08 -1.50
CA ALA A 12 8.75 -21.79 -0.74
C ALA A 12 9.69 -23.01 -0.66
N ARG A 13 9.14 -24.20 -0.38
CA ARG A 13 9.90 -25.44 -0.38
C ARG A 13 10.47 -25.78 -1.76
N ALA A 14 9.63 -25.73 -2.80
CA ALA A 14 10.03 -26.05 -4.16
C ALA A 14 11.17 -25.17 -4.69
N PHE A 15 11.15 -23.88 -4.32
CA PHE A 15 12.17 -22.91 -4.73
C PHE A 15 13.29 -22.69 -3.69
N ASN A 16 13.32 -23.50 -2.63
CA ASN A 16 14.29 -23.40 -1.54
C ASN A 16 14.37 -21.98 -0.95
N LYS A 17 13.22 -21.35 -0.69
CA LYS A 17 13.12 -19.98 -0.12
C LYS A 17 12.74 -20.03 1.36
N ARG A 18 13.38 -19.18 2.15
CA ARG A 18 13.00 -18.95 3.55
C ARG A 18 11.74 -18.07 3.56
N LEU A 19 10.59 -18.70 3.82
CA LEU A 19 9.30 -18.03 3.90
C LEU A 19 8.51 -18.58 5.09
N SER A 20 8.15 -17.71 6.02
CA SER A 20 7.16 -18.00 7.05
C SER A 20 5.79 -17.50 6.60
N VAL A 21 4.79 -18.36 6.64
CA VAL A 21 3.42 -18.04 6.19
C VAL A 21 2.48 -18.13 7.38
N LYS A 22 1.93 -16.99 7.80
CA LYS A 22 0.89 -16.91 8.83
C LYS A 22 -0.49 -16.80 8.16
N ASN A 23 -1.41 -17.70 8.54
CA ASN A 23 -2.81 -17.63 8.12
C ASN A 23 -3.62 -16.90 9.20
N ALA A 24 -3.45 -15.60 9.26
CA ALA A 24 -4.13 -14.73 10.21
C ALA A 24 -4.51 -13.40 9.56
N TYR A 25 -5.56 -12.77 10.06
CA TYR A 25 -5.81 -11.36 9.78
C TYR A 25 -4.79 -10.49 10.52
N MET A 26 -4.30 -9.46 9.83
CA MET A 26 -3.51 -8.43 10.48
C MET A 26 -4.45 -7.47 11.21
N THR A 27 -4.23 -7.31 12.51
CA THR A 27 -4.89 -6.28 13.32
C THR A 27 -3.87 -5.19 13.64
N PHE A 28 -4.23 -3.93 13.40
CA PHE A 28 -3.34 -2.76 13.52
C PHE A 28 -3.25 -2.24 14.98
N ASP A 29 -3.71 -3.01 15.94
CA ASP A 29 -3.64 -2.79 17.38
C ASP A 29 -2.73 -3.80 18.10
N ALA A 30 -2.34 -4.88 17.40
CA ALA A 30 -1.50 -5.93 17.95
C ALA A 30 -0.01 -5.58 17.88
N GLN A 31 0.77 -6.08 18.84
CA GLN A 31 2.21 -6.10 18.71
C GLN A 31 2.63 -7.22 17.75
N LEU A 32 3.57 -6.93 16.85
CA LEU A 32 4.18 -7.96 16.03
C LEU A 32 5.19 -8.74 16.88
N GLU A 33 4.97 -10.04 16.99
CA GLU A 33 5.81 -10.94 17.80
C GLU A 33 7.24 -11.07 17.24
N GLU A 34 7.40 -10.86 15.93
CA GLU A 34 8.67 -11.01 15.23
C GLU A 34 9.63 -9.82 15.41
N GLY A 35 9.22 -8.79 16.11
CA GLY A 35 9.99 -7.57 16.26
C GLY A 35 9.95 -6.72 14.99
N ARG A 36 11.10 -6.18 14.60
CA ARG A 36 11.20 -5.20 13.51
C ARG A 36 11.65 -5.83 12.20
N PHE A 37 11.09 -5.34 11.10
CA PHE A 37 11.45 -5.73 9.75
C PHE A 37 12.36 -4.71 9.08
N ASP A 38 13.27 -5.17 8.21
CA ASP A 38 14.05 -4.28 7.35
C ASP A 38 13.15 -3.61 6.30
N VAL A 39 12.25 -4.38 5.69
CA VAL A 39 11.31 -3.91 4.68
C VAL A 39 9.94 -4.55 4.88
N SER A 40 8.91 -3.72 4.86
CA SER A 40 7.52 -4.18 4.74
C SER A 40 6.96 -3.80 3.38
N ILE A 41 6.15 -4.68 2.81
CA ILE A 41 5.48 -4.46 1.51
C ILE A 41 3.98 -4.53 1.74
N VAL A 42 3.29 -3.40 1.57
CA VAL A 42 1.84 -3.27 1.78
C VAL A 42 1.22 -2.67 0.52
N LEU A 43 0.82 -3.54 -0.39
CA LEU A 43 0.30 -3.16 -1.70
C LEU A 43 -1.18 -3.48 -1.80
N ASN A 44 -1.98 -2.45 -2.07
CA ASN A 44 -3.41 -2.59 -2.37
C ASN A 44 -4.23 -3.24 -1.24
N VAL A 45 -3.90 -2.96 0.02
CA VAL A 45 -4.57 -3.52 1.20
C VAL A 45 -5.35 -2.46 1.97
N LEU A 46 -4.73 -1.33 2.31
CA LEU A 46 -5.28 -0.41 3.31
C LEU A 46 -6.58 0.28 2.88
N HIS A 47 -6.87 0.43 1.58
CA HIS A 47 -8.13 0.98 1.08
C HIS A 47 -9.34 0.05 1.22
N HIS A 48 -9.12 -1.19 1.71
CA HIS A 48 -10.19 -2.13 2.06
C HIS A 48 -10.69 -1.99 3.50
N VAL A 49 -10.21 -1.00 4.25
CA VAL A 49 -10.74 -0.70 5.59
C VAL A 49 -12.24 -0.43 5.54
N GLY A 50 -12.97 -0.97 6.51
CA GLY A 50 -14.44 -0.91 6.54
C GLY A 50 -15.12 -2.05 5.78
N PHE A 51 -14.40 -2.85 4.99
CA PHE A 51 -14.91 -4.01 4.27
C PHE A 51 -14.22 -5.30 4.71
N ASP A 52 -12.93 -5.44 4.42
CA ASP A 52 -12.16 -6.65 4.76
C ASP A 52 -11.66 -6.61 6.22
N PHE A 53 -11.46 -5.44 6.78
CA PHE A 53 -11.00 -5.22 8.16
C PHE A 53 -11.47 -3.87 8.70
N GLY A 54 -11.37 -3.69 10.04
CA GLY A 54 -11.81 -2.47 10.72
C GLY A 54 -13.33 -2.35 10.87
N ASP A 55 -13.81 -1.18 11.27
CA ASP A 55 -15.22 -0.91 11.50
C ASP A 55 -15.99 -0.75 10.18
N LYS A 56 -17.13 -1.43 10.06
CA LYS A 56 -17.96 -1.44 8.85
C LYS A 56 -18.88 -0.24 8.67
N GLY A 57 -19.00 0.61 9.68
CA GLY A 57 -19.92 1.77 9.68
C GLY A 57 -19.25 3.10 9.38
N ILE A 58 -18.02 3.10 8.91
CA ILE A 58 -17.25 4.32 8.65
C ILE A 58 -17.64 4.99 7.35
N ASP A 59 -17.46 6.29 7.26
CA ASP A 59 -17.54 7.05 6.03
C ASP A 59 -16.20 7.15 5.30
N ILE A 60 -16.20 7.77 4.11
CA ILE A 60 -15.01 7.87 3.25
C ILE A 60 -13.88 8.71 3.88
N GLU A 61 -14.22 9.74 4.66
CA GLU A 61 -13.23 10.58 5.33
C GLU A 61 -12.62 9.84 6.53
N GLU A 62 -13.42 9.05 7.22
CA GLU A 62 -12.93 8.14 8.24
C GLU A 62 -12.04 7.05 7.64
N ALA A 63 -12.43 6.49 6.50
CA ALA A 63 -11.60 5.51 5.79
C ALA A 63 -10.22 6.08 5.43
N LYS A 64 -10.14 7.32 4.92
CA LYS A 64 -8.86 8.01 4.66
C LYS A 64 -8.01 8.15 5.94
N ARG A 65 -8.65 8.56 7.06
CA ARG A 65 -7.95 8.65 8.35
C ARG A 65 -7.41 7.29 8.82
N TYR A 66 -8.21 6.22 8.68
CA TYR A 66 -7.78 4.86 9.02
C TYR A 66 -6.67 4.34 8.12
N ILE A 67 -6.70 4.62 6.81
CA ILE A 67 -5.62 4.29 5.88
C ILE A 67 -4.30 4.88 6.38
N ILE A 68 -4.29 6.18 6.68
CA ILE A 68 -3.08 6.86 7.17
C ILE A 68 -2.67 6.38 8.56
N LYS A 69 -3.62 6.20 9.48
CA LYS A 69 -3.34 5.64 10.81
C LYS A 69 -2.68 4.26 10.70
N ASN A 70 -3.21 3.39 9.86
CA ASN A 70 -2.69 2.04 9.67
C ASN A 70 -1.35 2.03 8.95
N LEU A 71 -1.11 2.94 8.00
CA LEU A 71 0.20 3.14 7.40
C LEU A 71 1.24 3.56 8.46
N ASN A 72 0.89 4.54 9.30
CA ASN A 72 1.78 5.04 10.34
C ASN A 72 2.00 4.02 11.47
N TRP A 73 1.09 3.06 11.68
CA TRP A 73 1.28 1.96 12.62
C TRP A 73 2.51 1.10 12.31
N PHE A 74 2.94 1.03 11.05
CA PHE A 74 4.16 0.32 10.67
C PHE A 74 5.45 1.09 10.98
N ALA A 75 5.39 2.37 11.29
CA ALA A 75 6.58 3.20 11.37
C ALA A 75 7.59 2.75 12.43
N ASP A 76 7.14 2.24 13.58
CA ASP A 76 7.98 1.67 14.64
C ASP A 76 8.35 0.19 14.41
N LYS A 77 7.82 -0.44 13.35
CA LYS A 77 7.92 -1.87 13.07
C LYS A 77 8.77 -2.20 11.84
N THR A 78 9.09 -1.21 11.01
CA THR A 78 9.89 -1.45 9.81
C THR A 78 10.82 -0.29 9.50
N THR A 79 11.96 -0.58 8.89
CA THR A 79 12.90 0.45 8.45
C THR A 79 12.43 1.08 7.15
N TYR A 80 12.02 0.27 6.18
CA TYR A 80 11.48 0.74 4.91
C TYR A 80 10.10 0.15 4.65
N MET A 81 9.27 0.92 3.97
CA MET A 81 7.94 0.50 3.51
C MET A 81 7.83 0.71 2.02
N VAL A 82 7.38 -0.32 1.31
CA VAL A 82 6.87 -0.21 -0.05
C VAL A 82 5.35 -0.22 0.02
N PHE A 83 4.72 0.90 -0.35
CA PHE A 83 3.30 1.15 -0.12
C PHE A 83 2.56 1.52 -1.39
N GLN A 84 1.35 0.99 -1.55
CA GLN A 84 0.44 1.34 -2.63
C GLN A 84 -1.01 1.21 -2.18
N ILE A 85 -1.87 2.17 -2.60
CA ILE A 85 -3.33 2.11 -2.38
C ILE A 85 -4.11 2.29 -3.68
N GLY A 86 -5.41 1.93 -3.66
CA GLY A 86 -6.33 2.14 -4.77
C GLY A 86 -6.90 3.56 -4.81
N PHE A 87 -7.49 3.92 -5.94
CA PHE A 87 -8.23 5.19 -6.11
C PHE A 87 -9.63 5.13 -5.53
N SER A 88 -10.17 3.93 -5.38
CA SER A 88 -11.53 3.69 -4.89
C SER A 88 -11.50 3.00 -3.55
N TRP A 89 -12.43 3.38 -2.65
CA TRP A 89 -12.63 2.71 -1.38
C TRP A 89 -13.28 1.33 -1.64
N MET A 90 -12.79 0.30 -0.97
CA MET A 90 -13.30 -1.08 -1.07
C MET A 90 -13.33 -1.62 -2.52
N THR A 91 -12.51 -1.07 -3.42
CA THR A 91 -12.58 -1.34 -4.88
C THR A 91 -13.93 -0.99 -5.55
N ASP A 92 -14.79 -0.23 -4.88
CA ASP A 92 -16.04 0.25 -5.46
C ASP A 92 -15.82 1.60 -6.14
N TYR A 93 -15.98 1.64 -7.47
CA TYR A 93 -15.83 2.86 -8.28
C TYR A 93 -16.86 3.95 -7.97
N ASN A 94 -17.98 3.59 -7.32
CA ASN A 94 -18.97 4.57 -6.85
C ASN A 94 -18.52 5.29 -5.55
N HIS A 95 -17.47 4.80 -4.93
CA HIS A 95 -16.89 5.37 -3.71
C HIS A 95 -15.43 5.77 -3.92
N PRO A 96 -15.15 6.81 -4.75
CA PRO A 96 -13.79 7.27 -5.02
C PRO A 96 -13.18 7.88 -3.76
N LEU A 97 -11.96 7.45 -3.40
CA LEU A 97 -11.18 8.06 -2.32
C LEU A 97 -10.74 9.49 -2.69
N PHE A 98 -10.59 9.75 -3.98
CA PHE A 98 -10.12 11.03 -4.52
C PHE A 98 -11.14 11.57 -5.50
N PRO A 99 -11.69 12.79 -5.27
CA PRO A 99 -12.79 13.34 -6.07
C PRO A 99 -12.50 13.43 -7.56
N ASN A 100 -11.27 13.74 -7.94
CA ASN A 100 -10.86 13.83 -9.35
C ASN A 100 -10.12 12.59 -9.84
N GLY A 101 -9.88 11.60 -8.97
CA GLY A 101 -9.21 10.34 -9.29
C GLY A 101 -7.77 10.51 -9.78
N THR A 102 -7.08 11.57 -9.36
CA THR A 102 -5.74 11.91 -9.82
C THR A 102 -4.64 11.28 -8.95
N LYS A 103 -3.47 11.01 -9.55
CA LYS A 103 -2.28 10.61 -8.80
C LYS A 103 -1.85 11.71 -7.82
N GLY A 104 -2.01 12.99 -8.20
CA GLY A 104 -1.68 14.13 -7.35
C GLY A 104 -2.45 14.12 -6.04
N GLU A 105 -3.79 13.97 -6.07
CA GLU A 105 -4.60 13.90 -4.84
C GLU A 105 -4.17 12.76 -3.91
N MET A 106 -3.85 11.60 -4.47
CA MET A 106 -3.35 10.47 -3.69
C MET A 106 -2.00 10.78 -3.05
N ILE A 107 -1.07 11.35 -3.83
CA ILE A 107 0.26 11.73 -3.35
C ILE A 107 0.17 12.78 -2.24
N ASP A 108 -0.67 13.79 -2.43
CA ASP A 108 -0.86 14.86 -1.44
C ASP A 108 -1.46 14.33 -0.13
N MET A 109 -2.45 13.43 -0.20
CA MET A 109 -3.03 12.79 0.98
C MET A 109 -1.97 11.97 1.73
N VAL A 110 -1.18 11.16 1.01
CA VAL A 110 -0.15 10.33 1.65
C VAL A 110 0.93 11.21 2.26
N ARG A 111 1.45 12.21 1.53
CA ARG A 111 2.48 13.14 2.05
C ARG A 111 2.04 13.87 3.31
N ALA A 112 0.80 14.37 3.31
CA ALA A 112 0.23 15.04 4.49
C ALA A 112 0.12 14.08 5.67
N GLY A 113 -0.31 12.85 5.40
CA GLY A 113 -0.58 11.85 6.44
C GLY A 113 0.67 11.22 7.05
N ILE A 114 1.76 11.10 6.30
CA ILE A 114 3.01 10.47 6.78
C ILE A 114 3.95 11.45 7.51
N ALA A 115 3.64 12.74 7.50
CA ALA A 115 4.47 13.77 8.13
C ALA A 115 4.76 13.42 9.59
N GLY A 116 6.05 13.46 9.97
CA GLY A 116 6.50 13.10 11.32
C GLY A 116 6.74 11.60 11.57
N HIS A 117 6.24 10.72 10.75
CA HIS A 117 6.41 9.26 10.86
C HIS A 117 7.41 8.70 9.84
N TRP A 118 7.39 9.23 8.63
CA TRP A 118 8.16 8.72 7.51
C TRP A 118 8.89 9.82 6.76
N ASP A 119 10.04 9.47 6.18
CA ASP A 119 10.69 10.21 5.10
C ASP A 119 10.26 9.55 3.76
N GLU A 120 9.80 10.34 2.81
CA GLU A 120 9.61 9.90 1.42
C GLU A 120 10.99 9.70 0.77
N VAL A 121 11.32 8.47 0.42
CA VAL A 121 12.57 8.13 -0.29
C VAL A 121 12.37 8.32 -1.80
N GLY A 122 11.19 7.95 -2.30
CA GLY A 122 10.82 8.12 -3.68
C GLY A 122 9.39 7.68 -3.96
N ILE A 123 8.88 8.09 -5.11
CA ILE A 123 7.57 7.65 -5.64
C ILE A 123 7.78 7.13 -7.04
N GLY A 124 7.53 5.82 -7.24
CA GLY A 124 7.57 5.18 -8.53
C GLY A 124 6.25 5.35 -9.29
N ILE A 125 6.33 5.80 -10.51
CA ILE A 125 5.22 5.93 -11.46
C ILE A 125 5.42 4.91 -12.57
N ALA A 126 4.43 4.05 -12.76
CA ALA A 126 4.48 3.04 -13.81
C ALA A 126 4.35 3.66 -15.21
N ARG A 127 5.17 3.20 -16.14
CA ARG A 127 5.16 3.54 -17.55
C ARG A 127 5.14 2.28 -18.39
N ALA A 128 4.43 2.33 -19.52
CA ALA A 128 4.53 1.28 -20.52
C ALA A 128 5.74 1.55 -21.43
N ASN A 129 6.65 0.60 -21.50
CA ASN A 129 7.80 0.65 -22.40
C ASN A 129 7.91 -0.70 -23.13
N GLU A 130 7.65 -0.70 -24.45
CA GLU A 130 7.77 -1.88 -25.33
C GLU A 130 7.08 -3.15 -24.77
N GLY A 131 5.87 -2.99 -24.19
CA GLY A 131 5.09 -4.09 -23.60
C GLY A 131 5.51 -4.50 -22.19
N ILE A 132 6.53 -3.86 -21.62
CA ILE A 132 6.99 -4.05 -20.24
C ILE A 132 6.54 -2.86 -19.40
N THR A 133 6.16 -3.11 -18.15
CA THR A 133 5.93 -2.03 -17.17
C THR A 133 7.23 -1.73 -16.44
N VAL A 134 7.68 -0.48 -16.54
CA VAL A 134 8.80 0.05 -15.75
C VAL A 134 8.31 1.11 -14.78
N TYR A 135 9.02 1.29 -13.68
CA TYR A 135 8.74 2.38 -12.74
C TYR A 135 9.83 3.43 -12.87
N GLU A 136 9.40 4.68 -13.04
CA GLU A 136 10.24 5.87 -13.09
C GLU A 136 9.96 6.74 -11.86
N ASP A 137 10.91 7.55 -11.47
CA ASP A 137 10.70 8.53 -10.40
C ASP A 137 9.59 9.52 -10.78
N LEU A 138 8.79 9.92 -9.79
CA LEU A 138 7.74 10.93 -9.96
C LEU A 138 8.32 12.21 -10.58
N SER A 139 7.66 12.70 -11.61
CA SER A 139 8.00 13.93 -12.30
C SER A 139 6.76 14.67 -12.79
N PRO A 140 6.86 15.96 -13.17
CA PRO A 140 5.74 16.67 -13.79
C PRO A 140 5.24 16.05 -15.09
N THR A 141 6.06 15.25 -15.76
CA THR A 141 5.73 14.64 -17.05
C THR A 141 5.02 13.31 -16.93
N ASN A 142 5.08 12.63 -15.75
CA ASN A 142 4.47 11.31 -15.55
C ASN A 142 3.40 11.26 -14.44
N ILE A 143 3.14 12.39 -13.77
CA ILE A 143 2.12 12.47 -12.71
C ILE A 143 0.69 12.31 -13.26
N ALA A 144 0.46 12.66 -14.53
CA ALA A 144 -0.84 12.53 -15.15
C ALA A 144 -1.28 11.05 -15.19
N ARG A 145 -2.59 10.81 -15.01
CA ARG A 145 -3.17 9.48 -15.16
C ARG A 145 -3.14 9.07 -16.64
N GLU A 146 -2.76 7.83 -16.89
CA GLU A 146 -2.72 7.24 -18.23
C GLU A 146 -3.72 6.07 -18.27
N ASP A 147 -4.93 6.31 -18.77
CA ASP A 147 -6.04 5.33 -18.69
C ASP A 147 -5.75 4.00 -19.39
N HIS A 148 -4.91 4.01 -20.44
CA HIS A 148 -4.51 2.79 -21.14
C HIS A 148 -3.68 1.82 -20.28
N LEU A 149 -3.06 2.29 -19.18
CA LEU A 149 -2.34 1.46 -18.23
C LEU A 149 -3.27 0.64 -17.31
N GLY A 150 -4.55 1.00 -17.26
CA GLY A 150 -5.50 0.47 -16.30
C GLY A 150 -5.24 1.00 -14.87
N GLU A 151 -6.16 0.71 -13.95
CA GLU A 151 -6.14 1.30 -12.61
C GLU A 151 -4.89 0.93 -11.80
N PHE A 152 -4.51 -0.34 -11.79
CA PHE A 152 -3.38 -0.81 -10.97
C PHE A 152 -2.06 -0.12 -11.30
N ARG A 153 -1.76 0.05 -12.60
CA ARG A 153 -0.51 0.70 -13.04
C ARG A 153 -0.54 2.21 -12.88
N ASN A 154 -1.73 2.79 -12.73
CA ASN A 154 -1.85 4.22 -12.41
C ASN A 154 -1.59 4.53 -10.93
N ARG A 155 -1.56 3.53 -10.05
CA ARG A 155 -1.32 3.74 -8.61
C ARG A 155 0.15 4.05 -8.35
N PRO A 156 0.49 5.21 -7.76
CA PRO A 156 1.85 5.51 -7.33
C PRO A 156 2.37 4.45 -6.34
N LEU A 157 3.65 4.12 -6.46
CA LEU A 157 4.35 3.22 -5.55
C LEU A 157 5.24 4.05 -4.63
N PHE A 158 4.88 4.16 -3.37
CA PHE A 158 5.63 4.94 -2.38
C PHE A 158 6.73 4.09 -1.77
N ILE A 159 7.93 4.65 -1.67
CA ILE A 159 9.06 4.10 -0.91
C ILE A 159 9.30 5.04 0.25
N LEU A 160 9.07 4.54 1.45
CA LEU A 160 9.11 5.31 2.68
C LEU A 160 10.20 4.76 3.60
N ARG A 161 10.90 5.65 4.31
CA ARG A 161 11.84 5.28 5.39
C ARG A 161 11.28 5.79 6.72
N SER A 162 11.23 4.92 7.71
CA SER A 162 10.77 5.29 9.04
C SER A 162 11.69 6.33 9.69
N ARG A 163 11.08 7.27 10.43
CA ARG A 163 11.76 8.24 11.30
C ARG A 163 11.90 7.76 12.75
N GLN A 164 11.33 6.60 13.08
CA GLN A 164 11.29 6.09 14.45
C GLN A 164 12.46 5.14 14.73
N HIS A 165 13.68 5.64 14.44
CA HIS A 165 14.94 4.88 14.61
C HIS A 165 16.02 5.73 15.22
#